data_e11b666d89e1f30d348e907eb9ce3e06
#
_entry.id   e11b666d89e1f30d348e907eb9ce3e06
#
_cell.length_a   1.000
_cell.length_b   1.000
_cell.length_c   1.000
_cell.angle_alpha   90.00
_cell.angle_beta   90.00
_cell.angle_gamma   90.00
#
_symmetry.space_group_name_H-M   'P 1'
#
loop_
_entity.id
_entity.type
_entity.pdbx_description
1 polymer ?
#
loop_
_entity_poly.entity_id
_entity_poly.type
_entity_poly.pdbx_seq_one_letter_code
_entity_poly.pdbx_strand_id
1 'polypeptide(L)'
;DWYWGAYKTICEDNNRKLRTYKLFDEDPQFNRASFEVNILHMAENQENVMAIINSPAHNPTGHALTSEDWDFVISLFTELAEKGKHMILFADVAYLDYAGPDARDFFSKFSKLHENILVLVEYSMSKGFTMYGLRSGALIAISSSQDVITEFSDINSFTSRATWSNTV
;
A
#
# COMPACT_ATOMS: atom_id res chain seq x y z
N ASP A 1 2.54 3.85 -13.93
CA ASP A 1 1.88 4.65 -14.97
C ASP A 1 0.36 4.45 -15.01
N TRP A 2 -0.15 3.29 -14.61
CA TRP A 2 -1.57 3.04 -14.38
C TRP A 2 -1.86 3.13 -12.89
N TYR A 3 -2.75 4.04 -12.47
CA TYR A 3 -3.13 4.21 -11.07
C TYR A 3 -4.43 5.03 -10.94
N TRP A 4 -5.07 4.94 -9.77
CA TRP A 4 -6.22 5.79 -9.47
C TRP A 4 -5.77 7.25 -9.32
N GLY A 5 -6.30 8.13 -10.18
CA GLY A 5 -5.83 9.52 -10.31
C GLY A 5 -5.83 10.33 -9.03
N ALA A 6 -6.68 9.99 -8.05
CA ALA A 6 -6.73 10.69 -6.78
C ALA A 6 -5.45 10.55 -5.93
N TYR A 7 -4.63 9.51 -6.13
CA TYR A 7 -3.36 9.42 -5.41
C TYR A 7 -2.47 10.63 -5.65
N LYS A 8 -2.45 11.13 -6.90
CA LYS A 8 -1.68 12.33 -7.23
C LYS A 8 -2.14 13.53 -6.42
N THR A 9 -3.44 13.82 -6.42
CA THR A 9 -4.02 14.94 -5.68
C THR A 9 -3.75 14.81 -4.19
N ILE A 10 -3.97 13.61 -3.61
CA ILE A 10 -3.71 13.36 -2.18
C ILE A 10 -2.24 13.61 -1.83
N CYS A 11 -1.30 13.15 -2.65
CA CYS A 11 0.12 13.39 -2.41
C CYS A 11 0.46 14.88 -2.51
N GLU A 12 0.03 15.56 -3.57
CA GLU A 12 0.34 16.96 -3.83
C GLU A 12 -0.25 17.90 -2.77
N ASP A 13 -1.49 17.66 -2.33
CA ASP A 13 -2.15 18.42 -1.26
C ASP A 13 -1.42 18.29 0.09
N ASN A 14 -0.69 17.20 0.29
CA ASN A 14 0.15 16.97 1.46
C ASN A 14 1.64 17.29 1.24
N ASN A 15 1.96 18.09 0.22
CA ASN A 15 3.34 18.47 -0.13
C ASN A 15 4.25 17.24 -0.38
N ARG A 16 3.72 16.19 -0.98
CA ARG A 16 4.46 15.00 -1.40
C ARG A 16 4.43 14.87 -2.91
N LYS A 17 5.49 14.32 -3.48
CA LYS A 17 5.57 14.06 -4.93
C LYS A 17 5.22 12.60 -5.18
N LEU A 18 4.31 12.37 -6.12
CA LEU A 18 4.04 11.04 -6.63
C LEU A 18 5.05 10.70 -7.73
N ARG A 19 5.76 9.58 -7.55
CA ARG A 19 6.60 8.98 -8.59
C ARG A 19 5.92 7.71 -9.08
N THR A 20 5.91 7.50 -10.38
CA THR A 20 5.27 6.34 -10.99
C THR A 20 6.30 5.37 -11.57
N TYR A 21 5.92 4.12 -11.70
CA TYR A 21 6.65 3.06 -12.41
C TYR A 21 5.76 2.49 -13.52
N LYS A 22 6.35 1.80 -14.49
CA LYS A 22 5.58 1.04 -15.47
C LYS A 22 5.00 -0.19 -14.77
N LEU A 23 3.66 -0.31 -14.74
CA LEU A 23 2.99 -1.42 -14.10
C LEU A 23 3.25 -2.74 -14.83
N PHE A 24 3.25 -2.71 -16.16
CA PHE A 24 3.44 -3.86 -17.03
C PHE A 24 4.71 -3.72 -17.87
N ASP A 25 5.30 -4.85 -18.24
CA ASP A 25 6.27 -4.97 -19.31
C ASP A 25 5.57 -5.29 -20.65
N GLU A 26 6.23 -6.04 -21.55
CA GLU A 26 5.65 -6.44 -22.84
C GLU A 26 4.49 -7.43 -22.70
N ASP A 27 4.56 -8.32 -21.69
CA ASP A 27 3.45 -9.14 -21.24
C ASP A 27 2.69 -8.43 -20.11
N PRO A 28 1.39 -8.63 -19.92
CA PRO A 28 0.61 -7.97 -18.87
C PRO A 28 0.93 -8.54 -17.46
N GLN A 29 2.21 -8.64 -17.13
CA GLN A 29 2.74 -9.07 -15.85
C GLN A 29 3.32 -7.88 -15.10
N PHE A 30 3.37 -7.97 -13.78
CA PHE A 30 3.95 -6.94 -12.94
C PHE A 30 5.41 -6.68 -13.29
N ASN A 31 5.72 -5.46 -13.68
CA ASN A 31 7.07 -5.04 -14.09
C ASN A 31 7.96 -4.81 -12.87
N ARG A 32 8.51 -5.90 -12.33
CA ARG A 32 9.40 -5.90 -11.16
C ARG A 32 10.61 -4.99 -11.35
N ALA A 33 11.21 -5.00 -12.54
CA ALA A 33 12.39 -4.18 -12.83
C ALA A 33 12.08 -2.67 -12.76
N SER A 34 10.95 -2.25 -13.32
CA SER A 34 10.54 -0.85 -13.23
C SER A 34 10.19 -0.45 -11.81
N PHE A 35 9.54 -1.32 -11.04
CA PHE A 35 9.25 -1.08 -9.62
C PHE A 35 10.54 -0.90 -8.83
N GLU A 36 11.47 -1.87 -8.93
CA GLU A 36 12.75 -1.87 -8.23
C GLU A 36 13.56 -0.60 -8.48
N VAL A 37 13.79 -0.25 -9.74
CA VAL A 37 14.55 0.96 -10.13
C VAL A 37 13.95 2.22 -9.50
N ASN A 38 12.62 2.33 -9.44
CA ASN A 38 11.99 3.50 -8.85
C ASN A 38 12.08 3.51 -7.32
N ILE A 39 11.95 2.37 -6.66
CA ILE A 39 12.13 2.25 -5.20
C ILE A 39 13.57 2.54 -4.80
N LEU A 40 14.55 1.95 -5.49
CA LEU A 40 15.98 2.20 -5.22
C LEU A 40 16.33 3.69 -5.39
N HIS A 41 15.87 4.32 -6.47
CA HIS A 41 16.09 5.76 -6.68
C HIS A 41 15.50 6.61 -5.54
N MET A 42 14.32 6.25 -5.03
CA MET A 42 13.75 6.97 -3.88
C MET A 42 14.58 6.74 -2.62
N ALA A 43 15.01 5.50 -2.37
CA ALA A 43 15.82 5.14 -1.21
C ALA A 43 17.21 5.80 -1.20
N GLU A 44 17.80 6.06 -2.37
CA GLU A 44 19.06 6.83 -2.47
C GLU A 44 18.91 8.28 -2.01
N ASN A 45 17.72 8.87 -2.18
CA ASN A 45 17.52 10.31 -1.98
C ASN A 45 16.75 10.66 -0.70
N GLN A 46 16.23 9.67 0.02
CA GLN A 46 15.44 9.88 1.24
C GLN A 46 15.52 8.67 2.17
N GLU A 47 15.24 8.89 3.46
CA GLU A 47 15.23 7.82 4.47
C GLU A 47 13.90 7.06 4.49
N ASN A 48 12.78 7.78 4.31
CA ASN A 48 11.45 7.21 4.36
C ASN A 48 10.94 6.99 2.93
N VAL A 49 10.60 5.77 2.58
CA VAL A 49 10.11 5.40 1.24
C VAL A 49 8.74 4.75 1.37
N MET A 50 7.75 5.30 0.68
CA MET A 50 6.41 4.75 0.63
C MET A 50 6.08 4.29 -0.79
N ALA A 51 5.58 3.05 -0.92
CA ALA A 51 5.00 2.56 -2.16
C ALA A 51 3.52 2.24 -1.96
N ILE A 52 2.69 2.66 -2.92
CA ILE A 52 1.28 2.31 -2.99
C ILE A 52 1.13 1.20 -4.01
N ILE A 53 0.56 0.07 -3.59
CA ILE A 53 0.21 -1.06 -4.44
C ILE A 53 -1.29 -1.30 -4.32
N ASN A 54 -2.02 -1.01 -5.40
CA ASN A 54 -3.43 -1.36 -5.50
C ASN A 54 -3.55 -2.77 -6.07
N SER A 55 -3.71 -3.75 -5.20
CA SER A 55 -3.85 -5.18 -5.53
C SER A 55 -4.53 -5.89 -4.35
N PRO A 56 -5.41 -6.87 -4.62
CA PRO A 56 -5.78 -7.41 -5.92
C PRO A 56 -6.81 -6.57 -6.68
N ALA A 57 -7.10 -6.96 -7.92
CA ALA A 57 -8.08 -6.31 -8.80
C ALA A 57 -7.80 -4.79 -8.98
N HIS A 58 -6.58 -4.47 -9.38
CA HIS A 58 -6.06 -3.10 -9.58
C HIS A 58 -7.01 -2.23 -10.41
N ASN A 59 -7.26 -1.01 -9.95
CA ASN A 59 -8.00 0.01 -10.69
C ASN A 59 -7.05 0.88 -11.54
N PRO A 60 -7.10 0.85 -12.90
CA PRO A 60 -8.25 0.38 -13.71
C PRO A 60 -8.07 -0.97 -14.42
N THR A 61 -6.99 -1.70 -14.20
CA THR A 61 -6.61 -2.82 -15.10
C THR A 61 -7.20 -4.18 -14.70
N GLY A 62 -7.69 -4.34 -13.47
CA GLY A 62 -8.13 -5.62 -12.94
C GLY A 62 -6.98 -6.58 -12.55
N HIS A 63 -5.73 -6.17 -12.77
CA HIS A 63 -4.56 -7.01 -12.46
C HIS A 63 -4.45 -7.30 -10.95
N ALA A 64 -3.92 -8.47 -10.62
CA ALA A 64 -3.55 -8.84 -9.27
C ALA A 64 -2.10 -9.33 -9.24
N LEU A 65 -1.33 -8.86 -8.27
CA LEU A 65 0.02 -9.35 -8.04
C LEU A 65 -0.03 -10.83 -7.67
N THR A 66 0.88 -11.62 -8.23
CA THR A 66 1.06 -13.03 -7.88
C THR A 66 1.72 -13.16 -6.50
N SER A 67 1.74 -14.39 -5.98
CA SER A 67 2.48 -14.69 -4.74
C SER A 67 3.96 -14.32 -4.85
N GLU A 68 4.57 -14.63 -5.99
CA GLU A 68 5.97 -14.33 -6.30
C GLU A 68 6.24 -12.83 -6.45
N ASP A 69 5.26 -12.06 -6.92
CA ASP A 69 5.37 -10.60 -6.99
C ASP A 69 5.38 -9.99 -5.60
N TRP A 70 4.53 -10.48 -4.70
CA TRP A 70 4.54 -10.06 -3.30
C TRP A 70 5.83 -10.45 -2.60
N ASP A 71 6.36 -11.67 -2.84
CA ASP A 71 7.66 -12.07 -2.29
C ASP A 71 8.79 -11.16 -2.76
N PHE A 72 8.78 -10.78 -4.04
CA PHE A 72 9.73 -9.82 -4.59
C PHE A 72 9.64 -8.45 -3.89
N VAL A 73 8.43 -7.91 -3.74
CA VAL A 73 8.21 -6.60 -3.06
C VAL A 73 8.72 -6.65 -1.62
N ILE A 74 8.35 -7.69 -0.87
CA ILE A 74 8.76 -7.84 0.53
C ILE A 74 10.27 -8.02 0.65
N SER A 75 10.90 -8.79 -0.23
CA SER A 75 12.36 -8.99 -0.24
C SER A 75 13.08 -7.68 -0.49
N LEU A 76 12.67 -6.89 -1.48
CA LEU A 76 13.25 -5.58 -1.78
C LEU A 76 13.11 -4.61 -0.58
N PHE A 77 11.96 -4.60 0.07
CA PHE A 77 11.72 -3.75 1.24
C PHE A 77 12.56 -4.18 2.43
N THR A 78 12.71 -5.50 2.65
CA THR A 78 13.55 -6.04 3.72
C THR A 78 15.00 -5.67 3.51
N GLU A 79 15.52 -5.83 2.29
CA GLU A 79 16.91 -5.44 1.96
C GLU A 79 17.18 -3.95 2.24
N LEU A 80 16.23 -3.08 1.91
CA LEU A 80 16.38 -1.64 2.17
C LEU A 80 16.20 -1.30 3.66
N ALA A 81 15.32 -1.99 4.36
CA ALA A 81 15.12 -1.84 5.79
C ALA A 81 16.38 -2.26 6.59
N GLU A 82 17.05 -3.34 6.18
CA GLU A 82 18.33 -3.79 6.74
C GLU A 82 19.46 -2.76 6.53
N LYS A 83 19.36 -1.95 5.47
CA LYS A 83 20.26 -0.81 5.20
C LYS A 83 19.87 0.47 5.95
N GLY A 84 18.90 0.39 6.87
CA GLY A 84 18.45 1.49 7.73
C GLY A 84 17.38 2.38 7.09
N LYS A 85 16.76 1.98 5.97
CA LYS A 85 15.64 2.74 5.40
C LYS A 85 14.34 2.39 6.11
N HIS A 86 13.45 3.37 6.23
CA HIS A 86 12.09 3.18 6.72
C HIS A 86 11.15 2.95 5.53
N MET A 87 10.63 1.75 5.42
CA MET A 87 9.82 1.33 4.28
C MET A 87 8.34 1.27 4.64
N ILE A 88 7.51 1.95 3.88
CA ILE A 88 6.06 1.94 4.06
C ILE A 88 5.40 1.31 2.83
N LEU A 89 4.76 0.19 3.03
CA LEU A 89 3.95 -0.47 2.01
C LEU A 89 2.47 -0.14 2.24
N PHE A 90 1.89 0.66 1.35
CA PHE A 90 0.46 0.95 1.37
C PHE A 90 -0.25 -0.02 0.41
N ALA A 91 -0.88 -1.05 0.96
CA ALA A 91 -1.65 -2.03 0.23
C ALA A 91 -3.11 -1.55 0.14
N ASP A 92 -3.47 -0.98 -1.01
CA ASP A 92 -4.85 -0.60 -1.31
C ASP A 92 -5.59 -1.84 -1.82
N VAL A 93 -6.46 -2.38 -0.98
CA VAL A 93 -7.23 -3.59 -1.26
C VAL A 93 -8.73 -3.28 -1.45
N ALA A 94 -9.05 -2.08 -1.92
CA ALA A 94 -10.43 -1.62 -2.11
C ALA A 94 -11.30 -2.57 -2.94
N TYR A 95 -10.69 -3.37 -3.82
CA TYR A 95 -11.38 -4.31 -4.71
C TYR A 95 -11.16 -5.78 -4.33
N LEU A 96 -10.70 -6.06 -3.12
CA LEU A 96 -10.38 -7.41 -2.63
C LEU A 96 -11.52 -8.42 -2.87
N ASP A 97 -12.76 -8.01 -2.65
CA ASP A 97 -13.92 -8.89 -2.73
C ASP A 97 -14.28 -9.32 -4.17
N TYR A 98 -13.69 -8.68 -5.18
CA TYR A 98 -13.87 -9.02 -6.60
C TYR A 98 -12.82 -9.97 -7.15
N ALA A 99 -11.77 -10.27 -6.38
CA ALA A 99 -10.60 -11.01 -6.87
C ALA A 99 -10.63 -12.51 -6.59
N GLY A 100 -11.70 -13.03 -6.00
CA GLY A 100 -11.84 -14.45 -5.67
C GLY A 100 -11.29 -14.83 -4.29
N PRO A 101 -11.51 -16.09 -3.85
CA PRO A 101 -11.19 -16.52 -2.49
C PRO A 101 -9.69 -16.52 -2.18
N ASP A 102 -8.85 -16.93 -3.13
CA ASP A 102 -7.40 -17.08 -2.93
C ASP A 102 -6.67 -15.71 -2.91
N ALA A 103 -7.38 -14.66 -3.29
CA ALA A 103 -6.82 -13.31 -3.34
C ALA A 103 -6.42 -12.74 -1.97
N ARG A 104 -6.72 -13.43 -0.88
CA ARG A 104 -6.39 -13.04 0.50
C ARG A 104 -5.09 -13.67 1.02
N ASP A 105 -4.53 -14.64 0.32
CA ASP A 105 -3.39 -15.43 0.80
C ASP A 105 -2.12 -14.58 1.02
N PHE A 106 -1.96 -13.49 0.26
CA PHE A 106 -0.82 -12.59 0.39
C PHE A 106 -0.73 -11.89 1.75
N PHE A 107 -1.82 -11.75 2.51
CA PHE A 107 -1.77 -11.14 3.84
C PHE A 107 -0.85 -11.90 4.80
N SER A 108 -0.68 -13.21 4.62
CA SER A 108 0.24 -14.01 5.41
C SER A 108 1.70 -13.55 5.28
N LYS A 109 2.06 -12.92 4.16
CA LYS A 109 3.39 -12.39 3.87
C LYS A 109 3.73 -11.13 4.68
N PHE A 110 2.74 -10.48 5.27
CA PHE A 110 2.93 -9.29 6.11
C PHE A 110 3.27 -9.61 7.57
N SER A 111 3.48 -10.90 7.87
CA SER A 111 3.90 -11.35 9.20
C SER A 111 5.43 -11.36 9.33
N LYS A 112 5.94 -11.01 10.52
CA LYS A 112 7.38 -11.08 10.88
C LYS A 112 8.30 -10.25 9.96
N LEU A 113 7.83 -9.11 9.51
CA LEU A 113 8.62 -8.18 8.73
C LEU A 113 9.70 -7.51 9.59
N HIS A 114 10.73 -6.94 8.93
CA HIS A 114 11.74 -6.14 9.60
C HIS A 114 11.08 -4.95 10.34
N GLU A 115 11.62 -4.55 11.50
CA GLU A 115 11.05 -3.48 12.35
C GLU A 115 10.92 -2.12 11.64
N ASN A 116 11.77 -1.84 10.65
CA ASN A 116 11.71 -0.65 9.79
C ASN A 116 10.70 -0.77 8.64
N ILE A 117 9.84 -1.78 8.64
CA ILE A 117 8.77 -1.93 7.65
C ILE A 117 7.42 -1.72 8.34
N LEU A 118 6.66 -0.77 7.80
CA LEU A 118 5.24 -0.55 8.14
C LEU A 118 4.39 -0.93 6.94
N VAL A 119 3.46 -1.85 7.12
CA VAL A 119 2.41 -2.12 6.12
C VAL A 119 1.13 -1.45 6.56
N LEU A 120 0.53 -0.68 5.66
CA LEU A 120 -0.79 -0.08 5.81
C LEU A 120 -1.73 -0.76 4.82
N VAL A 121 -2.75 -1.44 5.33
CA VAL A 121 -3.78 -2.07 4.49
C VAL A 121 -5.02 -1.18 4.52
N GLU A 122 -5.37 -0.62 3.37
CA GLU A 122 -6.60 0.16 3.19
C GLU A 122 -7.69 -0.73 2.59
N TYR A 123 -8.81 -0.84 3.30
CA TYR A 123 -10.00 -1.55 2.86
C TYR A 123 -11.19 -0.61 2.80
N SER A 124 -11.90 -0.61 1.68
CA SER A 124 -13.06 0.27 1.46
C SER A 124 -14.37 -0.52 1.40
N MET A 125 -15.34 -0.15 2.22
CA MET A 125 -16.70 -0.68 2.13
C MET A 125 -17.47 -0.18 0.90
N SER A 126 -16.97 0.87 0.26
CA SER A 126 -17.60 1.47 -0.92
C SER A 126 -17.74 0.49 -2.08
N LYS A 127 -16.83 -0.45 -2.23
CA LYS A 127 -16.76 -1.41 -3.35
C LYS A 127 -17.39 -2.75 -2.97
N GLY A 128 -16.74 -3.50 -2.07
CA GLY A 128 -17.17 -4.85 -1.69
C GLY A 128 -18.59 -4.92 -1.13
N PHE A 129 -19.03 -3.90 -0.40
CA PHE A 129 -20.37 -3.82 0.18
C PHE A 129 -21.32 -2.88 -0.56
N THR A 130 -20.90 -2.29 -1.68
CA THR A 130 -21.69 -1.29 -2.43
C THR A 130 -22.17 -0.10 -1.59
N MET A 131 -21.50 0.18 -0.48
CA MET A 131 -21.87 1.22 0.49
C MET A 131 -21.17 2.55 0.20
N TYR A 132 -21.25 3.02 -1.03
CA TYR A 132 -20.54 4.21 -1.52
C TYR A 132 -20.85 5.47 -0.71
N GLY A 133 -22.10 5.64 -0.31
CA GLY A 133 -22.58 6.82 0.41
C GLY A 133 -22.10 6.90 1.86
N LEU A 134 -21.78 5.78 2.50
CA LEU A 134 -21.40 5.74 3.92
C LEU A 134 -20.00 6.28 4.19
N ARG A 135 -19.16 6.39 3.17
CA ARG A 135 -17.76 6.87 3.31
C ARG A 135 -16.97 6.12 4.39
N SER A 136 -17.15 4.80 4.48
CA SER A 136 -16.60 3.96 5.52
C SER A 136 -15.56 2.98 4.96
N GLY A 137 -14.55 2.69 5.75
CA GLY A 137 -13.46 1.75 5.45
C GLY A 137 -12.67 1.42 6.70
N ALA A 138 -11.57 0.71 6.52
CA ALA A 138 -10.63 0.38 7.58
C ALA A 138 -9.20 0.63 7.10
N LEU A 139 -8.38 1.18 7.98
CA LEU A 139 -6.94 1.27 7.79
C LEU A 139 -6.27 0.43 8.87
N ILE A 140 -5.53 -0.59 8.46
CA ILE A 140 -4.89 -1.55 9.36
C ILE A 140 -3.38 -1.37 9.24
N ALA A 141 -2.71 -1.13 10.37
CA ALA A 141 -1.25 -1.04 10.44
C ALA A 141 -0.66 -2.37 10.93
N ILE A 142 0.38 -2.82 10.26
CA ILE A 142 1.12 -4.05 10.58
C ILE A 142 2.61 -3.70 10.63
N SER A 143 3.26 -3.91 11.77
CA SER A 143 4.71 -3.78 11.95
C SER A 143 5.18 -4.72 13.05
N SER A 144 6.46 -5.08 13.02
CA SER A 144 7.12 -5.80 14.12
C SER A 144 7.57 -4.85 15.25
N SER A 145 7.58 -3.53 15.00
CA SER A 145 7.89 -2.51 16.01
C SER A 145 6.62 -2.03 16.71
N GLN A 146 6.55 -2.25 18.03
CA GLN A 146 5.44 -1.76 18.85
C GLN A 146 5.42 -0.22 18.90
N ASP A 147 6.57 0.43 18.88
CA ASP A 147 6.67 1.89 18.92
C ASP A 147 6.05 2.50 17.65
N VAL A 148 6.34 1.93 16.47
CA VAL A 148 5.74 2.34 15.19
C VAL A 148 4.22 2.18 15.22
N ILE A 149 3.71 1.08 15.76
CA ILE A 149 2.26 0.85 15.87
C ILE A 149 1.61 1.85 16.82
N THR A 150 2.27 2.15 17.94
CA THR A 150 1.76 3.13 18.93
C THR A 150 1.71 4.53 18.30
N GLU A 151 2.80 4.97 17.68
CA GLU A 151 2.86 6.27 16.99
C GLU A 151 1.81 6.38 15.89
N PHE A 152 1.69 5.35 15.04
CA PHE A 152 0.66 5.30 14.02
C PHE A 152 -0.75 5.44 14.61
N SER A 153 -1.05 4.70 15.67
CA SER A 153 -2.35 4.72 16.34
C SER A 153 -2.69 6.10 16.89
N ASP A 154 -1.72 6.77 17.53
CA ASP A 154 -1.90 8.11 18.09
C ASP A 154 -2.14 9.15 16.99
N ILE A 155 -1.33 9.14 15.92
CA ILE A 155 -1.48 10.03 14.77
C ILE A 155 -2.83 9.78 14.07
N ASN A 156 -3.17 8.52 13.83
CA ASN A 156 -4.42 8.16 13.17
C ASN A 156 -5.64 8.57 14.01
N SER A 157 -5.60 8.36 15.32
CA SER A 157 -6.65 8.78 16.24
C SER A 157 -6.83 10.29 16.25
N PHE A 158 -5.75 11.04 16.19
CA PHE A 158 -5.78 12.51 16.12
C PHE A 158 -6.35 12.99 14.78
N THR A 159 -5.84 12.48 13.66
CA THR A 159 -6.22 12.94 12.32
C THR A 159 -7.63 12.53 11.92
N SER A 160 -8.10 11.35 12.36
CA SER A 160 -9.44 10.86 12.05
C SER A 160 -10.55 11.47 12.93
N ARG A 161 -10.18 12.18 14.01
CA ARG A 161 -11.13 12.67 15.01
C ARG A 161 -12.25 13.54 14.42
N ALA A 162 -11.95 14.33 13.41
CA ALA A 162 -12.93 15.17 12.73
C ALA A 162 -13.91 14.38 11.84
N THR A 163 -13.64 13.10 11.56
CA THR A 163 -14.39 12.28 10.61
C THR A 163 -15.10 11.08 11.24
N TRP A 164 -14.92 10.84 12.55
CA TRP A 164 -15.52 9.66 13.23
C TRP A 164 -17.03 9.55 13.17
N SER A 165 -17.71 10.64 12.99
CA SER A 165 -19.18 10.71 13.00
C SER A 165 -19.78 10.87 11.61
N ASN A 166 -19.01 10.59 10.54
CA ASN A 166 -19.50 10.76 9.17
C ASN A 166 -20.35 9.59 8.67
N THR A 167 -20.39 8.48 9.39
CA THR A 167 -21.28 7.36 9.08
C THR A 167 -22.58 7.51 9.82
N VAL A 168 -23.66 7.42 9.09
CA VAL A 168 -25.03 7.48 9.62
C VAL A 168 -25.46 6.08 10.04
#